data_dc9a44abe78c0f3dd71e1cbd62066437
#
_entry.id   dc9a44abe78c0f3dd71e1cbd62066437
#
_cell.length_a   1.000
_cell.length_b   1.000
_cell.length_c   1.000
_cell.angle_alpha   90.00
_cell.angle_beta   90.00
_cell.angle_gamma   90.00
#
_symmetry.space_group_name_H-M   'P 1'
#
loop_
_entity.id
_entity.type
_entity.pdbx_description
1 polymer ?
#
loop_
_entity_poly.entity_id
_entity_poly.type
_entity_poly.pdbx_seq_one_letter_code
_entity_poly.pdbx_strand_id
1 'polypeptide(L)'
;MRLVTKRVHMNKCSDTKEQQITVDKDFNVPDAKPDVASVMKEQGRIEIEEARLVAGKARIEGTLHFQLLYTPEEGGICQMTGTIPFDESISMPEAGENDEIKVEATIEDLRSQIINSRKLGIRGILAFEVCAETICDSEAAVEIEEGDHVYEKTRTFPVSRLVASKKDTLRVRDEWKVPVTSDGVGEILYSDFTLGEMDIRVLNDEIQVDGQCSFFAIYAGDGEEKSLNCFDKSFEISGKIPCNGCEEDMVARVVPQIHTSDVAIKEDEDGESRLLEVEVVVEFDIKIYGSETLELLTDFYSTKGKCQPIYEQSFFQNLLLQNKNRFRVNGNLQTVEGKPPREIWDVSGALRIDKKQPLDTGLQIEGAIDVQVLYRTEGNGVPLATAKGSIPFSQLIEAEDLDEMSVIDLMGALEQINASVMGENEIEIKAVIGFQLMVFRKIEEPMISDFHWEEVDWKEKAKEPAMVGYMLQDGEELWDIAKRFFTTVEHLEQINHLEEREAKSGDMILVVTPRNC
;
A
#
# COMPACT_ATOMS: atom_id res chain seq x y z
N MET A 1 27.98 -31.47 -16.67
CA MET A 1 26.63 -31.10 -16.18
C MET A 1 26.74 -29.76 -15.46
N ARG A 2 25.82 -28.86 -15.76
CA ARG A 2 25.75 -27.53 -15.17
C ARG A 2 24.30 -27.23 -14.82
N LEU A 3 24.05 -26.76 -13.61
CA LEU A 3 22.72 -26.29 -13.19
C LEU A 3 22.45 -24.89 -13.80
N VAL A 4 21.34 -24.75 -14.47
CA VAL A 4 20.86 -23.47 -14.99
C VAL A 4 19.84 -22.92 -14.00
N THR A 5 20.05 -21.67 -13.57
CA THR A 5 19.14 -20.98 -12.64
C THR A 5 18.50 -19.78 -13.32
N LYS A 6 17.23 -19.54 -13.04
CA LYS A 6 16.47 -18.34 -13.39
C LYS A 6 16.29 -17.50 -12.13
N ARG A 7 16.46 -16.18 -12.23
CA ARG A 7 16.22 -15.25 -11.14
C ARG A 7 14.82 -14.64 -11.25
N VAL A 8 14.10 -14.69 -10.16
CA VAL A 8 12.80 -14.01 -10.01
C VAL A 8 12.99 -12.86 -9.03
N HIS A 9 12.87 -11.63 -9.53
CA HIS A 9 12.99 -10.42 -8.74
C HIS A 9 11.69 -10.16 -8.00
N MET A 10 11.74 -10.02 -6.66
CA MET A 10 10.57 -9.93 -5.80
C MET A 10 10.81 -8.97 -4.65
N ASN A 11 9.72 -8.56 -4.01
CA ASN A 11 9.75 -7.94 -2.70
C ASN A 11 9.12 -8.87 -1.65
N LYS A 12 9.71 -8.88 -0.48
CA LYS A 12 9.19 -9.60 0.70
C LYS A 12 8.98 -8.58 1.81
N CYS A 13 7.77 -8.50 2.34
CA CYS A 13 7.49 -7.68 3.52
C CYS A 13 7.50 -8.56 4.76
N SER A 14 8.09 -8.04 5.84
CA SER A 14 7.95 -8.62 7.17
C SER A 14 6.52 -8.46 7.68
N ASP A 15 6.22 -9.05 8.82
CA ASP A 15 4.97 -8.76 9.51
C ASP A 15 4.88 -7.28 9.87
N THR A 16 3.72 -6.69 9.60
CA THR A 16 3.45 -5.28 9.94
C THR A 16 3.38 -5.12 11.46
N LYS A 17 4.07 -4.11 11.97
CA LYS A 17 4.01 -3.70 13.37
C LYS A 17 3.22 -2.41 13.48
N GLU A 18 2.23 -2.41 14.37
CA GLU A 18 1.43 -1.23 14.69
C GLU A 18 1.98 -0.59 15.97
N GLN A 19 2.18 0.71 15.93
CA GLN A 19 2.62 1.51 17.08
C GLN A 19 1.88 2.83 17.13
N GLN A 20 1.34 3.15 18.30
CA GLN A 20 0.70 4.42 18.56
C GLN A 20 1.60 5.27 19.45
N ILE A 21 1.74 6.55 19.12
CA ILE A 21 2.47 7.52 19.92
C ILE A 21 1.61 8.74 20.25
N THR A 22 1.96 9.41 21.34
CA THR A 22 1.37 10.70 21.69
C THR A 22 2.44 11.76 21.60
N VAL A 23 2.20 12.79 20.80
CA VAL A 23 3.00 14.02 20.76
C VAL A 23 2.23 15.13 21.46
N ASP A 24 2.91 15.89 22.31
CA ASP A 24 2.31 16.95 23.13
C ASP A 24 3.29 18.11 23.25
N LYS A 25 2.84 19.33 22.97
CA LYS A 25 3.66 20.52 23.07
C LYS A 25 2.84 21.78 23.27
N ASP A 26 3.35 22.66 24.13
CA ASP A 26 2.79 23.98 24.35
C ASP A 26 3.31 24.99 23.35
N PHE A 27 2.41 25.84 22.85
CA PHE A 27 2.71 26.91 21.90
C PHE A 27 2.20 28.25 22.42
N ASN A 28 3.04 29.27 22.34
CA ASN A 28 2.61 30.63 22.60
C ASN A 28 2.00 31.25 21.35
N VAL A 29 0.90 31.96 21.51
CA VAL A 29 0.32 32.76 20.43
C VAL A 29 1.30 33.88 20.08
N PRO A 30 1.68 34.05 18.80
CA PRO A 30 2.60 35.12 18.39
C PRO A 30 2.09 36.51 18.80
N ASP A 31 3.00 37.42 19.19
CA ASP A 31 2.63 38.75 19.68
C ASP A 31 1.83 39.58 18.65
N ALA A 32 2.02 39.31 17.36
CA ALA A 32 1.29 39.96 16.27
C ALA A 32 -0.16 39.47 16.11
N LYS A 33 -0.54 38.39 16.83
CA LYS A 33 -1.88 37.80 16.73
C LYS A 33 -2.67 38.04 18.02
N PRO A 34 -4.00 38.23 17.94
CA PRO A 34 -4.85 38.49 19.09
C PRO A 34 -4.99 37.27 19.99
N ASP A 35 -5.45 37.49 21.21
CA ASP A 35 -5.69 36.50 22.25
C ASP A 35 -6.76 35.49 21.84
N VAL A 36 -6.55 34.21 22.13
CA VAL A 36 -7.44 33.11 21.77
C VAL A 36 -8.61 33.00 22.77
N ALA A 37 -9.84 33.09 22.26
CA ALA A 37 -11.05 32.81 23.02
C ALA A 37 -11.54 31.35 22.83
N SER A 38 -11.55 30.86 21.59
CA SER A 38 -11.95 29.47 21.30
C SER A 38 -11.29 28.97 20.02
N VAL A 39 -10.96 27.66 19.97
CA VAL A 39 -10.49 26.99 18.77
C VAL A 39 -11.69 26.44 18.02
N MET A 40 -11.72 26.64 16.69
CA MET A 40 -12.83 26.23 15.82
C MET A 40 -12.50 24.99 15.01
N LYS A 41 -11.31 24.95 14.41
CA LYS A 41 -10.86 23.82 13.57
C LYS A 41 -9.41 23.51 13.86
N GLU A 42 -9.10 22.24 14.03
CA GLU A 42 -7.75 21.71 14.04
C GLU A 42 -7.55 20.82 12.82
N GLN A 43 -6.39 20.96 12.20
CA GLN A 43 -5.93 20.08 11.12
C GLN A 43 -4.46 19.78 11.32
N GLY A 44 -4.08 18.54 11.01
CA GLY A 44 -2.70 18.09 11.09
C GLY A 44 -2.27 17.36 9.83
N ARG A 45 -0.96 17.38 9.57
CA ARG A 45 -0.30 16.56 8.55
C ARG A 45 0.99 16.01 9.14
N ILE A 46 1.20 14.71 8.94
CA ILE A 46 2.46 14.05 9.30
C ILE A 46 3.40 14.13 8.10
N GLU A 47 4.64 14.50 8.36
CA GLU A 47 5.74 14.42 7.41
C GLU A 47 6.80 13.48 7.98
N ILE A 48 7.03 12.34 7.33
CA ILE A 48 8.12 11.42 7.66
C ILE A 48 9.37 11.91 6.94
N GLU A 49 10.37 12.32 7.70
CA GLU A 49 11.65 12.83 7.19
C GLU A 49 12.62 11.70 6.92
N GLU A 50 12.68 10.72 7.83
CA GLU A 50 13.53 9.55 7.70
C GLU A 50 12.91 8.32 8.39
N ALA A 51 13.00 7.17 7.72
CA ALA A 51 12.67 5.87 8.29
C ALA A 51 13.81 4.89 7.94
N ARG A 52 14.50 4.37 8.95
CA ARG A 52 15.67 3.49 8.74
C ARG A 52 15.78 2.42 9.81
N LEU A 53 16.38 1.29 9.44
CA LEU A 53 16.70 0.23 10.38
C LEU A 53 18.01 0.53 11.13
N VAL A 54 17.94 0.57 12.46
CA VAL A 54 19.11 0.77 13.33
C VAL A 54 19.09 -0.27 14.44
N ALA A 55 20.06 -1.16 14.46
CA ALA A 55 20.22 -2.19 15.48
C ALA A 55 18.94 -3.02 15.76
N GLY A 56 18.23 -3.47 14.71
CA GLY A 56 17.00 -4.26 14.80
C GLY A 56 15.76 -3.47 15.23
N LYS A 57 15.81 -2.14 15.08
CA LYS A 57 14.69 -1.25 15.32
C LYS A 57 14.48 -0.32 14.12
N ALA A 58 13.24 -0.14 13.71
CA ALA A 58 12.86 0.92 12.80
C ALA A 58 12.87 2.25 13.54
N ARG A 59 13.79 3.14 13.23
CA ARG A 59 13.82 4.51 13.72
C ARG A 59 13.10 5.39 12.71
N ILE A 60 12.10 6.12 13.20
CA ILE A 60 11.22 6.97 12.40
C ILE A 60 11.34 8.39 12.95
N GLU A 61 11.89 9.28 12.12
CA GLU A 61 12.00 10.69 12.42
C GLU A 61 11.01 11.46 11.54
N GLY A 62 10.33 12.43 12.12
CA GLY A 62 9.37 13.21 11.36
C GLY A 62 8.79 14.37 12.15
N THR A 63 7.84 15.04 11.53
CA THR A 63 7.22 16.26 12.06
C THR A 63 5.71 16.23 11.88
N LEU A 64 4.96 16.46 12.96
CA LEU A 64 3.54 16.79 12.91
C LEU A 64 3.39 18.29 12.64
N HIS A 65 2.92 18.67 11.46
CA HIS A 65 2.49 20.01 11.14
C HIS A 65 1.04 20.19 11.58
N PHE A 66 0.71 21.30 12.23
CA PHE A 66 -0.67 21.61 12.54
C PHE A 66 -1.07 23.02 12.12
N GLN A 67 -2.34 23.16 11.83
CA GLN A 67 -2.99 24.43 11.53
C GLN A 67 -4.27 24.54 12.38
N LEU A 68 -4.46 25.69 13.03
CA LEU A 68 -5.63 25.98 13.84
C LEU A 68 -6.35 27.21 13.29
N LEU A 69 -7.67 27.14 13.23
CA LEU A 69 -8.55 28.29 13.15
C LEU A 69 -9.11 28.60 14.52
N TYR A 70 -8.98 29.82 14.97
CA TYR A 70 -9.49 30.24 16.27
C TYR A 70 -10.19 31.59 16.23
N THR A 71 -11.04 31.80 17.20
CA THR A 71 -11.73 33.07 17.42
C THR A 71 -11.03 33.84 18.51
N PRO A 72 -10.62 35.10 18.27
CA PRO A 72 -10.18 36.03 19.31
C PRO A 72 -11.31 36.50 20.22
N GLU A 73 -10.96 37.04 21.40
CA GLU A 73 -11.92 37.67 22.34
C GLU A 73 -12.64 38.88 21.71
N GLU A 74 -11.95 39.61 20.85
CA GLU A 74 -12.46 40.79 20.16
C GLU A 74 -13.35 40.43 18.92
N GLY A 75 -13.52 39.14 18.62
CA GLY A 75 -14.25 38.65 17.46
C GLY A 75 -13.35 38.48 16.23
N GLY A 76 -13.95 38.01 15.15
CA GLY A 76 -13.23 37.65 13.91
C GLY A 76 -12.67 36.22 13.94
N ILE A 77 -11.81 35.90 12.96
CA ILE A 77 -11.16 34.59 12.82
C ILE A 77 -9.69 34.80 12.56
N CYS A 78 -8.86 34.02 13.22
CA CYS A 78 -7.41 34.01 13.06
C CYS A 78 -6.89 32.59 12.88
N GLN A 79 -5.70 32.48 12.31
CA GLN A 79 -4.99 31.20 12.18
C GLN A 79 -3.76 31.16 13.08
N MET A 80 -3.38 29.95 13.44
CA MET A 80 -2.10 29.63 14.03
C MET A 80 -1.57 28.34 13.44
N THR A 81 -0.30 28.30 13.06
CA THR A 81 0.39 27.12 12.56
C THR A 81 1.57 26.78 13.43
N GLY A 82 1.99 25.54 13.44
CA GLY A 82 3.18 25.11 14.15
C GLY A 82 3.57 23.70 13.84
N THR A 83 4.69 23.26 14.44
CA THR A 83 5.27 21.95 14.20
C THR A 83 5.69 21.27 15.49
N ILE A 84 5.48 19.96 15.56
CA ILE A 84 5.92 19.10 16.65
C ILE A 84 6.78 17.99 16.07
N PRO A 85 8.11 18.02 16.24
CA PRO A 85 8.98 16.93 15.79
C PRO A 85 8.79 15.70 16.68
N PHE A 86 8.99 14.52 16.10
CA PHE A 86 9.00 13.24 16.80
C PHE A 86 10.15 12.36 16.29
N ASP A 87 10.61 11.47 17.18
CA ASP A 87 11.67 10.48 16.91
C ASP A 87 11.32 9.21 17.68
N GLU A 88 10.92 8.17 16.96
CA GLU A 88 10.39 6.94 17.54
C GLU A 88 11.17 5.72 17.06
N SER A 89 11.20 4.67 17.89
CA SER A 89 11.91 3.44 17.60
C SER A 89 11.04 2.21 17.85
N ILE A 90 10.70 1.51 16.77
CA ILE A 90 9.83 0.32 16.78
C ILE A 90 10.70 -0.92 16.60
N SER A 91 10.50 -1.94 17.46
CA SER A 91 11.28 -3.18 17.41
C SER A 91 10.93 -4.02 16.17
N MET A 92 11.94 -4.31 15.35
CA MET A 92 11.86 -5.11 14.12
C MET A 92 12.93 -6.21 14.13
N PRO A 93 12.83 -7.22 15.04
CA PRO A 93 13.91 -8.20 15.25
C PRO A 93 14.18 -9.11 14.05
N GLU A 94 13.21 -9.24 13.14
CA GLU A 94 13.30 -10.09 11.95
C GLU A 94 13.82 -9.35 10.72
N ALA A 95 13.94 -8.02 10.80
CA ALA A 95 14.41 -7.20 9.69
C ALA A 95 15.93 -7.36 9.50
N GLY A 96 16.35 -7.54 8.24
CA GLY A 96 17.74 -7.60 7.81
C GLY A 96 18.37 -6.21 7.67
N GLU A 97 19.70 -6.11 7.73
CA GLU A 97 20.40 -4.82 7.66
C GLU A 97 20.16 -4.03 6.36
N ASN A 98 19.76 -4.71 5.29
CA ASN A 98 19.52 -4.10 3.98
C ASN A 98 18.03 -3.86 3.68
N ASP A 99 17.15 -4.14 4.63
CA ASP A 99 15.72 -3.97 4.42
C ASP A 99 15.34 -2.48 4.45
N GLU A 100 14.45 -2.09 3.57
CA GLU A 100 13.86 -0.76 3.56
C GLU A 100 12.68 -0.71 4.53
N ILE A 101 12.66 0.28 5.40
CA ILE A 101 11.53 0.48 6.33
C ILE A 101 10.44 1.26 5.62
N LYS A 102 9.27 0.63 5.50
CA LYS A 102 8.03 1.27 5.01
C LYS A 102 7.19 1.68 6.21
N VAL A 103 6.74 2.93 6.18
CA VAL A 103 5.95 3.52 7.25
C VAL A 103 4.69 4.13 6.64
N GLU A 104 3.55 3.69 7.10
CA GLU A 104 2.28 4.38 6.91
C GLU A 104 1.92 5.07 8.22
N ALA A 105 1.69 6.39 8.16
CA ALA A 105 1.43 7.21 9.34
C ALA A 105 0.07 7.90 9.23
N THR A 106 -0.74 7.79 10.27
CA THR A 106 -2.06 8.41 10.34
C THR A 106 -2.22 9.21 11.63
N ILE A 107 -3.00 10.29 11.57
CA ILE A 107 -3.41 11.06 12.75
C ILE A 107 -4.73 10.47 13.23
N GLU A 108 -4.73 9.79 14.36
CA GLU A 108 -5.97 9.28 14.96
C GLU A 108 -6.74 10.35 15.73
N ASP A 109 -6.03 11.28 16.35
CA ASP A 109 -6.64 12.38 17.09
C ASP A 109 -5.71 13.58 17.11
N LEU A 110 -6.27 14.77 16.95
CA LEU A 110 -5.57 16.04 17.12
C LEU A 110 -6.45 16.99 17.90
N ARG A 111 -5.97 17.42 19.04
CA ARG A 111 -6.70 18.31 19.94
C ARG A 111 -5.85 19.48 20.39
N SER A 112 -6.50 20.63 20.46
CA SER A 112 -5.96 21.82 21.09
C SER A 112 -6.65 22.07 22.43
N GLN A 113 -5.88 22.48 23.41
CA GLN A 113 -6.38 22.91 24.73
C GLN A 113 -5.91 24.34 25.03
N ILE A 114 -6.82 25.21 25.32
CA ILE A 114 -6.49 26.56 25.76
C ILE A 114 -5.99 26.51 27.20
N ILE A 115 -4.70 26.79 27.41
CA ILE A 115 -4.08 26.89 28.74
C ILE A 115 -4.35 28.29 29.33
N ASN A 116 -4.17 29.31 28.50
CA ASN A 116 -4.61 30.69 28.73
C ASN A 116 -4.75 31.38 27.37
N SER A 117 -5.24 32.63 27.33
CA SER A 117 -5.50 33.36 26.07
C SER A 117 -4.29 33.52 25.15
N ARG A 118 -3.05 33.37 25.68
CA ARG A 118 -1.78 33.48 24.93
C ARG A 118 -1.03 32.15 24.80
N LYS A 119 -1.60 31.03 25.29
CA LYS A 119 -0.93 29.73 25.28
C LYS A 119 -1.88 28.58 25.02
N LEU A 120 -1.54 27.78 24.03
CA LEU A 120 -2.27 26.57 23.62
C LEU A 120 -1.40 25.33 23.82
N GLY A 121 -1.98 24.28 24.39
CA GLY A 121 -1.41 22.93 24.36
C GLY A 121 -1.94 22.19 23.13
N ILE A 122 -1.06 21.61 22.33
CA ILE A 122 -1.41 20.82 21.16
C ILE A 122 -1.02 19.37 21.43
N ARG A 123 -1.99 18.48 21.35
CA ARG A 123 -1.79 17.04 21.54
C ARG A 123 -2.25 16.27 20.31
N GLY A 124 -1.35 15.47 19.75
CA GLY A 124 -1.62 14.55 18.64
C GLY A 124 -1.45 13.10 19.08
N ILE A 125 -2.34 12.21 18.62
CA ILE A 125 -2.18 10.77 18.69
C ILE A 125 -1.91 10.31 17.26
N LEU A 126 -0.72 9.75 17.04
CA LEU A 126 -0.26 9.30 15.74
C LEU A 126 -0.15 7.77 15.76
N ALA A 127 -0.69 7.11 14.75
CA ALA A 127 -0.55 5.68 14.54
C ALA A 127 0.40 5.41 13.38
N PHE A 128 1.29 4.46 13.57
CA PHE A 128 2.25 3.99 12.57
C PHE A 128 2.01 2.52 12.29
N GLU A 129 1.84 2.17 11.01
CA GLU A 129 1.96 0.81 10.51
C GLU A 129 3.34 0.70 9.85
N VAL A 130 4.20 -0.20 10.36
CA VAL A 130 5.60 -0.31 9.95
C VAL A 130 5.91 -1.74 9.53
N CYS A 131 6.48 -1.90 8.34
CA CYS A 131 7.04 -3.17 7.88
C CYS A 131 8.44 -2.97 7.31
N ALA A 132 9.24 -4.05 7.38
CA ALA A 132 10.53 -4.10 6.68
C ALA A 132 10.32 -4.78 5.33
N GLU A 133 10.73 -4.12 4.26
CA GLU A 133 10.67 -4.62 2.90
C GLU A 133 12.04 -4.99 2.39
N THR A 134 12.21 -6.23 1.98
CA THR A 134 13.40 -6.73 1.31
C THR A 134 13.11 -6.88 -0.17
N ILE A 135 13.89 -6.24 -1.02
CA ILE A 135 13.94 -6.53 -2.45
C ILE A 135 14.98 -7.62 -2.64
N CYS A 136 14.58 -8.76 -3.16
CA CYS A 136 15.46 -9.93 -3.31
C CYS A 136 15.26 -10.64 -4.66
N ASP A 137 16.31 -11.31 -5.09
CA ASP A 137 16.27 -12.23 -6.22
C ASP A 137 16.18 -13.66 -5.67
N SER A 138 15.05 -14.33 -5.91
CA SER A 138 14.94 -15.76 -5.65
C SER A 138 15.46 -16.54 -6.85
N GLU A 139 16.46 -17.40 -6.64
CA GLU A 139 16.98 -18.25 -7.69
C GLU A 139 16.13 -19.52 -7.79
N ALA A 140 15.88 -19.99 -9.01
CA ALA A 140 15.15 -21.20 -9.31
C ALA A 140 15.98 -22.05 -10.28
N ALA A 141 16.28 -23.28 -9.93
CA ALA A 141 16.83 -24.25 -10.87
C ALA A 141 15.78 -24.58 -11.92
N VAL A 142 16.14 -24.47 -13.20
CA VAL A 142 15.19 -24.71 -14.31
C VAL A 142 15.61 -25.82 -15.25
N GLU A 143 16.92 -26.12 -15.38
CA GLU A 143 17.44 -27.07 -16.36
C GLU A 143 18.84 -27.56 -15.96
N ILE A 144 19.24 -28.74 -16.44
CA ILE A 144 20.62 -29.25 -16.39
C ILE A 144 21.24 -29.22 -17.79
N GLU A 145 22.11 -28.28 -18.06
CA GLU A 145 22.89 -28.22 -19.30
C GLU A 145 24.08 -29.18 -19.30
N GLU A 146 24.55 -29.53 -20.50
CA GLU A 146 25.74 -30.36 -20.77
C GLU A 146 25.69 -31.76 -20.14
N GLY A 147 24.49 -32.30 -19.96
CA GLY A 147 24.26 -33.63 -19.42
C GLY A 147 23.87 -34.64 -20.49
N ASP A 148 24.75 -35.63 -20.76
CA ASP A 148 24.35 -36.78 -21.58
C ASP A 148 23.46 -37.73 -20.78
N HIS A 149 22.30 -38.09 -21.31
CA HIS A 149 21.36 -39.02 -20.67
C HIS A 149 20.87 -38.56 -19.28
N VAL A 150 20.58 -37.27 -19.17
CA VAL A 150 19.93 -36.68 -18.01
C VAL A 150 18.43 -36.63 -18.25
N TYR A 151 17.68 -36.93 -17.21
CA TYR A 151 16.22 -36.89 -17.18
C TYR A 151 15.83 -35.94 -16.07
N GLU A 152 14.88 -35.04 -16.35
CA GLU A 152 14.47 -33.94 -15.49
C GLU A 152 13.01 -34.10 -15.07
N LYS A 153 12.72 -33.78 -13.84
CA LYS A 153 11.36 -33.68 -13.32
C LYS A 153 11.11 -32.22 -12.95
N THR A 154 10.16 -31.59 -13.65
CA THR A 154 9.83 -30.19 -13.44
C THR A 154 8.44 -30.02 -12.87
N ARG A 155 8.22 -28.90 -12.19
CA ARG A 155 6.92 -28.46 -11.73
C ARG A 155 6.69 -27.03 -12.16
N THR A 156 5.53 -26.79 -12.78
CA THR A 156 5.17 -25.48 -13.32
C THR A 156 4.15 -24.80 -12.44
N PHE A 157 4.39 -23.51 -12.08
CA PHE A 157 3.45 -22.69 -11.33
C PHE A 157 3.62 -21.20 -11.69
N PRO A 158 2.56 -20.38 -11.51
CA PRO A 158 2.65 -18.95 -11.74
C PRO A 158 3.41 -18.28 -10.60
N VAL A 159 4.23 -17.28 -10.93
CA VAL A 159 4.93 -16.41 -9.99
C VAL A 159 4.78 -14.95 -10.39
N SER A 160 4.79 -14.06 -9.42
CA SER A 160 4.80 -12.63 -9.65
C SER A 160 6.19 -12.08 -9.45
N ARG A 161 6.68 -11.33 -10.43
CA ARG A 161 7.94 -10.60 -10.35
C ARG A 161 7.69 -9.12 -10.10
N LEU A 162 8.53 -8.49 -9.30
CA LEU A 162 8.56 -7.04 -9.15
C LEU A 162 9.30 -6.44 -10.36
N VAL A 163 8.57 -5.70 -11.20
CA VAL A 163 9.13 -5.07 -12.41
C VAL A 163 9.73 -3.70 -12.09
N ALA A 164 9.03 -2.94 -11.25
CA ALA A 164 9.49 -1.64 -10.81
C ALA A 164 9.07 -1.39 -9.35
N SER A 165 9.97 -0.75 -8.60
CA SER A 165 9.71 -0.16 -7.27
C SER A 165 10.39 1.20 -7.23
N LYS A 166 9.61 2.28 -7.16
CA LYS A 166 10.14 3.64 -7.17
C LYS A 166 9.16 4.65 -6.59
N LYS A 167 9.69 5.80 -6.18
CA LYS A 167 8.92 7.00 -5.93
C LYS A 167 9.10 8.00 -7.06
N ASP A 168 8.01 8.69 -7.41
CA ASP A 168 8.02 9.74 -8.43
C ASP A 168 7.01 10.83 -8.09
N THR A 169 7.10 12.00 -8.72
CA THR A 169 6.24 13.14 -8.39
C THR A 169 5.62 13.76 -9.62
N LEU A 170 4.36 14.19 -9.47
CA LEU A 170 3.72 15.09 -10.41
C LEU A 170 3.50 16.46 -9.75
N ARG A 171 3.90 17.52 -10.47
CA ARG A 171 3.68 18.89 -10.06
C ARG A 171 2.57 19.50 -10.90
N VAL A 172 1.54 20.02 -10.24
CA VAL A 172 0.43 20.72 -10.87
C VAL A 172 0.45 22.16 -10.40
N ARG A 173 0.35 23.08 -11.35
CA ARG A 173 0.20 24.51 -11.10
C ARG A 173 -1.03 25.01 -11.82
N ASP A 174 -1.82 25.83 -11.14
CA ASP A 174 -2.98 26.48 -11.72
C ASP A 174 -3.15 27.88 -11.12
N GLU A 175 -3.94 28.72 -11.79
CA GLU A 175 -4.24 30.06 -11.36
C GLU A 175 -5.75 30.30 -11.42
N TRP A 176 -6.33 30.76 -10.31
CA TRP A 176 -7.78 30.93 -10.22
C TRP A 176 -8.15 32.33 -9.78
N LYS A 177 -9.13 32.89 -10.47
CA LYS A 177 -9.69 34.20 -10.12
C LYS A 177 -10.86 34.05 -9.17
N VAL A 178 -10.78 34.70 -8.00
CA VAL A 178 -11.88 34.79 -7.03
C VAL A 178 -13.01 35.63 -7.68
N PRO A 179 -14.28 35.21 -7.55
CA PRO A 179 -15.42 35.90 -8.13
C PRO A 179 -15.51 37.37 -7.70
N VAL A 180 -15.88 38.26 -8.63
CA VAL A 180 -16.05 39.68 -8.34
C VAL A 180 -17.21 40.00 -7.38
N THR A 181 -18.07 39.01 -7.11
CA THR A 181 -19.14 39.12 -6.12
C THR A 181 -18.64 39.01 -4.67
N SER A 182 -17.40 38.52 -4.49
CA SER A 182 -16.70 38.47 -3.21
C SER A 182 -15.63 39.56 -3.15
N ASP A 183 -15.18 39.92 -1.97
CA ASP A 183 -14.06 40.84 -1.80
C ASP A 183 -12.76 40.25 -2.36
N GLY A 184 -11.79 41.09 -2.70
CA GLY A 184 -10.43 40.67 -3.03
C GLY A 184 -9.80 39.93 -1.83
N VAL A 185 -8.74 39.17 -2.07
CA VAL A 185 -8.10 38.35 -1.06
C VAL A 185 -7.03 39.15 -0.32
N GLY A 186 -7.30 39.53 0.93
CA GLY A 186 -6.33 40.23 1.77
C GLY A 186 -5.35 39.27 2.48
N GLU A 187 -5.87 38.23 3.13
CA GLU A 187 -5.06 37.23 3.85
C GLU A 187 -5.76 35.90 3.80
N ILE A 188 -5.02 34.80 3.49
CA ILE A 188 -5.53 33.44 3.59
C ILE A 188 -5.40 32.99 5.04
N LEU A 189 -6.55 32.70 5.66
CA LEU A 189 -6.64 32.28 7.06
C LEU A 189 -6.57 30.76 7.21
N TYR A 190 -6.95 30.01 6.19
CA TYR A 190 -6.95 28.57 6.15
C TYR A 190 -6.93 28.09 4.71
N SER A 191 -6.16 27.06 4.42
CA SER A 191 -6.22 26.38 3.13
C SER A 191 -5.98 24.89 3.30
N ASP A 192 -6.65 24.10 2.50
CA ASP A 192 -6.53 22.64 2.46
C ASP A 192 -6.59 22.12 1.03
N PHE A 193 -5.84 21.03 0.82
CA PHE A 193 -5.83 20.29 -0.43
C PHE A 193 -6.14 18.83 -0.11
N THR A 194 -7.10 18.27 -0.80
CA THR A 194 -7.52 16.89 -0.60
C THR A 194 -7.47 16.14 -1.93
N LEU A 195 -6.74 15.03 -1.97
CA LEU A 195 -6.77 14.11 -3.10
C LEU A 195 -8.11 13.37 -3.12
N GLY A 196 -8.76 13.37 -4.28
CA GLY A 196 -9.94 12.58 -4.54
C GLY A 196 -9.61 11.25 -5.21
N GLU A 197 -10.55 10.79 -6.03
CA GLU A 197 -10.37 9.59 -6.83
C GLU A 197 -9.16 9.69 -7.76
N MET A 198 -8.36 8.60 -7.80
CA MET A 198 -7.23 8.45 -8.71
C MET A 198 -7.42 7.22 -9.60
N ASP A 199 -7.42 7.41 -10.92
CA ASP A 199 -7.36 6.36 -11.92
C ASP A 199 -5.91 6.19 -12.40
N ILE A 200 -5.38 4.99 -12.20
CA ILE A 200 -4.00 4.66 -12.50
C ILE A 200 -4.00 3.49 -13.47
N ARG A 201 -3.36 3.68 -14.62
CA ARG A 201 -3.26 2.69 -15.70
C ARG A 201 -1.80 2.44 -16.04
N VAL A 202 -1.43 1.18 -16.09
CA VAL A 202 -0.13 0.77 -16.60
C VAL A 202 -0.19 0.75 -18.12
N LEU A 203 0.77 1.38 -18.77
CA LEU A 203 0.96 1.39 -20.22
C LEU A 203 2.37 0.88 -20.52
N ASN A 204 2.70 0.74 -21.80
CA ASN A 204 4.04 0.31 -22.18
C ASN A 204 5.08 1.39 -21.83
N ASP A 205 6.01 1.05 -20.94
CA ASP A 205 7.09 1.89 -20.41
C ASP A 205 6.64 3.17 -19.66
N GLU A 206 5.36 3.30 -19.33
CA GLU A 206 4.83 4.46 -18.58
C GLU A 206 3.60 4.09 -17.75
N ILE A 207 3.29 4.93 -16.77
CA ILE A 207 2.07 4.88 -15.97
C ILE A 207 1.29 6.16 -16.22
N GLN A 208 0.07 6.03 -16.68
CA GLN A 208 -0.88 7.14 -16.77
C GLN A 208 -1.57 7.30 -15.43
N VAL A 209 -1.55 8.53 -14.92
CA VAL A 209 -2.27 8.94 -13.70
C VAL A 209 -3.27 10.01 -14.09
N ASP A 210 -4.54 9.78 -13.74
CA ASP A 210 -5.63 10.73 -13.89
C ASP A 210 -6.42 10.80 -12.58
N GLY A 211 -6.66 11.99 -12.06
CA GLY A 211 -7.35 12.12 -10.78
C GLY A 211 -7.83 13.54 -10.53
N GLN A 212 -8.42 13.75 -9.36
CA GLN A 212 -8.91 15.04 -8.92
C GLN A 212 -8.28 15.44 -7.59
N CYS A 213 -8.03 16.75 -7.45
CA CYS A 213 -7.69 17.38 -6.19
C CYS A 213 -8.69 18.49 -5.90
N SER A 214 -9.14 18.58 -4.67
CA SER A 214 -10.00 19.64 -4.19
C SER A 214 -9.18 20.62 -3.37
N PHE A 215 -9.38 21.89 -3.63
CA PHE A 215 -8.83 22.99 -2.86
C PHE A 215 -9.96 23.72 -2.14
N PHE A 216 -9.72 24.03 -0.88
CA PHE A 216 -10.59 24.89 -0.08
C PHE A 216 -9.77 25.94 0.65
N ALA A 217 -10.24 27.17 0.69
CA ALA A 217 -9.61 28.25 1.44
C ALA A 217 -10.64 29.14 2.14
N ILE A 218 -10.26 29.64 3.32
CA ILE A 218 -10.94 30.72 4.02
C ILE A 218 -10.00 31.91 4.00
N TYR A 219 -10.51 33.06 3.61
CA TYR A 219 -9.72 34.28 3.53
C TYR A 219 -10.44 35.49 4.10
N ALA A 220 -9.67 36.43 4.61
CA ALA A 220 -10.13 37.75 4.94
C ALA A 220 -10.09 38.62 3.69
N GLY A 221 -11.14 39.39 3.41
CA GLY A 221 -11.19 40.34 2.33
C GLY A 221 -10.15 41.45 2.50
N ASP A 222 -9.77 42.08 1.38
CA ASP A 222 -8.83 43.22 1.32
C ASP A 222 -9.46 44.58 1.69
N GLY A 223 -10.80 44.60 1.89
CA GLY A 223 -11.53 45.80 2.32
C GLY A 223 -11.32 46.19 3.79
N GLU A 224 -11.76 47.40 4.17
CA GLU A 224 -11.62 47.90 5.54
C GLU A 224 -12.31 47.01 6.61
N GLU A 225 -13.45 46.39 6.27
CA GLU A 225 -14.21 45.50 7.18
C GLU A 225 -13.65 44.07 7.28
N LYS A 226 -12.65 43.75 6.42
CA LYS A 226 -12.04 42.39 6.36
C LYS A 226 -13.09 41.27 6.40
N SER A 227 -14.06 41.33 5.49
CA SER A 227 -15.11 40.35 5.37
C SER A 227 -14.55 38.93 5.32
N LEU A 228 -15.23 38.00 5.92
CA LEU A 228 -14.83 36.58 5.91
C LEU A 228 -15.48 35.90 4.71
N ASN A 229 -14.66 35.31 3.86
CA ASN A 229 -15.05 34.63 2.64
C ASN A 229 -14.44 33.23 2.55
N CYS A 230 -15.03 32.36 1.74
CA CYS A 230 -14.45 31.09 1.36
C CYS A 230 -14.34 30.95 -0.16
N PHE A 231 -13.42 30.12 -0.59
CA PHE A 231 -13.22 29.75 -1.98
C PHE A 231 -12.95 28.26 -2.04
N ASP A 232 -13.68 27.57 -2.91
CA ASP A 232 -13.49 26.15 -3.16
C ASP A 232 -13.36 25.89 -4.66
N LYS A 233 -12.52 24.94 -5.01
CA LYS A 233 -12.33 24.51 -6.39
C LYS A 233 -11.75 23.11 -6.47
N SER A 234 -12.34 22.30 -7.36
CA SER A 234 -11.75 21.03 -7.77
C SER A 234 -11.01 21.20 -9.09
N PHE A 235 -9.86 20.55 -9.25
CA PHE A 235 -9.04 20.59 -10.44
C PHE A 235 -8.46 19.19 -10.74
N GLU A 236 -8.08 18.98 -11.99
CA GLU A 236 -7.57 17.69 -12.45
C GLU A 236 -6.07 17.58 -12.19
N ILE A 237 -5.66 16.39 -11.75
CA ILE A 237 -4.27 15.93 -11.73
C ILE A 237 -4.14 14.92 -12.85
N SER A 238 -3.38 15.23 -13.88
CA SER A 238 -3.13 14.30 -14.99
C SER A 238 -1.67 14.34 -15.40
N GLY A 239 -1.10 13.15 -15.63
CA GLY A 239 0.29 13.06 -16.05
C GLY A 239 0.72 11.64 -16.35
N LYS A 240 1.94 11.54 -16.94
CA LYS A 240 2.59 10.28 -17.25
C LYS A 240 3.87 10.16 -16.46
N ILE A 241 4.05 9.02 -15.82
CA ILE A 241 5.24 8.68 -15.05
C ILE A 241 6.02 7.62 -15.82
N PRO A 242 7.26 7.88 -16.27
CA PRO A 242 8.06 6.87 -16.96
C PRO A 242 8.28 5.62 -16.11
N CYS A 243 8.08 4.44 -16.66
CA CYS A 243 8.23 3.16 -15.96
C CYS A 243 8.79 2.09 -16.91
N ASN A 244 10.10 2.07 -17.07
CA ASN A 244 10.76 1.18 -18.01
C ASN A 244 10.48 -0.30 -17.74
N GLY A 245 10.08 -1.04 -18.78
CA GLY A 245 9.77 -2.47 -18.70
C GLY A 245 8.38 -2.79 -18.18
N CYS A 246 7.51 -1.78 -17.97
CA CYS A 246 6.11 -2.00 -17.69
C CYS A 246 5.33 -2.31 -18.98
N GLU A 247 4.33 -3.17 -18.87
CA GLU A 247 3.41 -3.58 -19.94
C GLU A 247 1.96 -3.46 -19.45
N GLU A 248 1.00 -3.34 -20.37
CA GLU A 248 -0.41 -3.04 -20.06
C GLU A 248 -1.13 -4.11 -19.23
N ASP A 249 -0.65 -5.35 -19.26
CA ASP A 249 -1.20 -6.48 -18.50
C ASP A 249 -0.66 -6.58 -17.06
N MET A 250 0.29 -5.70 -16.69
CA MET A 250 0.89 -5.70 -15.38
C MET A 250 0.02 -4.98 -14.35
N VAL A 251 0.21 -5.36 -13.09
CA VAL A 251 -0.57 -4.86 -11.97
C VAL A 251 0.20 -3.80 -11.20
N ALA A 252 -0.44 -2.63 -11.01
CA ALA A 252 0.13 -1.52 -10.26
C ALA A 252 -0.43 -1.45 -8.83
N ARG A 253 0.49 -1.29 -7.86
CA ARG A 253 0.23 -0.75 -6.53
C ARG A 253 0.80 0.65 -6.49
N VAL A 254 -0.06 1.65 -6.39
CA VAL A 254 0.37 3.06 -6.36
C VAL A 254 -0.32 3.77 -5.23
N VAL A 255 0.45 4.40 -4.36
CA VAL A 255 -0.03 5.20 -3.23
C VAL A 255 0.26 6.67 -3.51
N PRO A 256 -0.76 7.48 -3.82
CA PRO A 256 -0.60 8.91 -4.00
C PRO A 256 -0.62 9.63 -2.65
N GLN A 257 0.23 10.63 -2.48
CA GLN A 257 0.26 11.49 -1.30
C GLN A 257 0.63 12.93 -1.69
N ILE A 258 -0.03 13.92 -1.08
CA ILE A 258 0.40 15.32 -1.22
C ILE A 258 1.72 15.49 -0.49
N HIS A 259 2.79 15.74 -1.23
CA HIS A 259 4.11 16.01 -0.68
C HIS A 259 4.24 17.46 -0.24
N THR A 260 3.93 18.42 -1.15
CA THR A 260 3.89 19.85 -0.84
C THR A 260 2.69 20.50 -1.50
N SER A 261 2.16 21.54 -0.87
CA SER A 261 1.12 22.38 -1.42
C SER A 261 1.37 23.81 -0.99
N ASP A 262 1.19 24.74 -1.91
CA ASP A 262 1.34 26.18 -1.68
C ASP A 262 0.26 26.96 -2.39
N VAL A 263 -0.11 28.10 -1.80
CA VAL A 263 -1.05 29.04 -2.39
C VAL A 263 -0.56 30.47 -2.18
N ALA A 264 -0.44 31.21 -3.26
CA ALA A 264 0.00 32.61 -3.25
C ALA A 264 -1.09 33.54 -3.80
N ILE A 265 -1.24 34.69 -3.15
CA ILE A 265 -2.14 35.77 -3.61
C ILE A 265 -1.40 36.61 -4.64
N LYS A 266 -2.04 36.85 -5.79
CA LYS A 266 -1.54 37.76 -6.85
C LYS A 266 -2.57 38.79 -7.22
N GLU A 267 -2.08 39.89 -7.79
CA GLU A 267 -2.93 40.91 -8.40
C GLU A 267 -3.37 40.46 -9.79
N ASP A 268 -4.62 40.76 -10.15
CA ASP A 268 -5.14 40.57 -11.49
C ASP A 268 -4.76 41.72 -12.43
N GLU A 269 -5.26 41.69 -13.67
CA GLU A 269 -5.00 42.73 -14.68
C GLU A 269 -5.46 44.12 -14.26
N ASP A 270 -6.43 44.24 -13.36
CA ASP A 270 -6.97 45.48 -12.82
C ASP A 270 -6.21 45.96 -11.57
N GLY A 271 -5.21 45.20 -11.10
CA GLY A 271 -4.43 45.47 -9.88
C GLY A 271 -5.15 45.12 -8.59
N GLU A 272 -6.22 44.29 -8.66
CA GLU A 272 -6.92 43.76 -7.49
C GLU A 272 -6.34 42.43 -7.06
N SER A 273 -6.20 42.19 -5.75
CA SER A 273 -5.71 40.94 -5.18
C SER A 273 -6.75 39.81 -5.30
N ARG A 274 -7.00 39.31 -6.50
CA ARG A 274 -8.05 38.35 -6.83
C ARG A 274 -7.56 37.04 -7.44
N LEU A 275 -6.27 36.92 -7.71
CA LEU A 275 -5.71 35.68 -8.26
C LEU A 275 -5.09 34.83 -7.15
N LEU A 276 -5.44 33.56 -7.14
CA LEU A 276 -4.81 32.52 -6.32
C LEU A 276 -3.95 31.66 -7.24
N GLU A 277 -2.63 31.81 -7.13
CA GLU A 277 -1.69 30.85 -7.75
C GLU A 277 -1.49 29.68 -6.82
N VAL A 278 -1.72 28.50 -7.34
CA VAL A 278 -1.68 27.25 -6.57
C VAL A 278 -0.64 26.31 -7.15
N GLU A 279 0.14 25.72 -6.28
CA GLU A 279 1.08 24.66 -6.65
C GLU A 279 0.88 23.44 -5.72
N VAL A 280 0.70 22.26 -6.31
CA VAL A 280 0.60 21.00 -5.59
C VAL A 280 1.59 20.01 -6.19
N VAL A 281 2.38 19.37 -5.34
CA VAL A 281 3.26 18.28 -5.71
C VAL A 281 2.70 17.00 -5.08
N VAL A 282 2.32 16.05 -5.93
CA VAL A 282 1.86 14.73 -5.50
C VAL A 282 2.98 13.74 -5.70
N GLU A 283 3.38 13.06 -4.63
CA GLU A 283 4.31 11.93 -4.65
C GLU A 283 3.51 10.63 -4.85
N PHE A 284 4.05 9.74 -5.65
CA PHE A 284 3.52 8.41 -5.90
C PHE A 284 4.55 7.35 -5.48
N ASP A 285 4.21 6.50 -4.52
CA ASP A 285 4.96 5.27 -4.24
C ASP A 285 4.42 4.17 -5.16
N ILE A 286 5.27 3.68 -6.07
CA ILE A 286 4.89 2.87 -7.22
C ILE A 286 5.57 1.51 -7.12
N LYS A 287 4.76 0.44 -7.20
CA LYS A 287 5.21 -0.93 -7.41
C LYS A 287 4.44 -1.56 -8.55
N ILE A 288 5.15 -2.18 -9.48
CA ILE A 288 4.56 -2.87 -10.62
C ILE A 288 4.92 -4.34 -10.57
N TYR A 289 3.91 -5.18 -10.68
CA TYR A 289 4.04 -6.62 -10.66
C TYR A 289 3.66 -7.21 -12.02
N GLY A 290 4.56 -8.00 -12.60
CA GLY A 290 4.30 -8.81 -13.77
C GLY A 290 4.10 -10.27 -13.36
N SER A 291 3.25 -11.00 -14.08
CA SER A 291 3.06 -12.44 -13.91
C SER A 291 3.92 -13.22 -14.90
N GLU A 292 4.56 -14.27 -14.43
CA GLU A 292 5.27 -15.21 -15.30
C GLU A 292 5.07 -16.65 -14.83
N THR A 293 5.28 -17.58 -15.74
CA THR A 293 5.27 -19.01 -15.43
C THR A 293 6.68 -19.47 -15.12
N LEU A 294 6.87 -20.07 -13.95
CA LEU A 294 8.13 -20.67 -13.53
C LEU A 294 8.04 -22.19 -13.68
N GLU A 295 8.99 -22.75 -14.44
CA GLU A 295 9.20 -24.19 -14.53
C GLU A 295 10.38 -24.54 -13.62
N LEU A 296 10.08 -25.03 -12.42
CA LEU A 296 11.07 -25.36 -11.38
C LEU A 296 11.53 -26.81 -11.56
N LEU A 297 12.85 -27.01 -11.64
CA LEU A 297 13.47 -28.34 -11.61
C LEU A 297 13.38 -28.90 -10.20
N THR A 298 12.53 -29.91 -10.00
CA THR A 298 12.27 -30.51 -8.69
C THR A 298 13.16 -31.72 -8.41
N ASP A 299 13.56 -32.44 -9.46
CA ASP A 299 14.48 -33.59 -9.36
C ASP A 299 15.12 -33.88 -10.73
N PHE A 300 16.25 -34.56 -10.73
CA PHE A 300 16.87 -35.08 -11.95
C PHE A 300 17.72 -36.31 -11.65
N TYR A 301 17.97 -37.11 -12.66
CA TYR A 301 18.92 -38.21 -12.60
C TYR A 301 19.60 -38.45 -13.94
N SER A 302 20.71 -39.17 -13.93
CA SER A 302 21.39 -39.63 -15.15
C SER A 302 21.46 -41.15 -15.18
N THR A 303 21.30 -41.72 -16.39
CA THR A 303 21.51 -43.16 -16.55
C THR A 303 22.99 -43.55 -16.59
N LYS A 304 23.93 -42.59 -16.59
CA LYS A 304 25.39 -42.83 -16.61
C LYS A 304 26.08 -42.57 -15.29
N GLY A 305 25.46 -41.90 -14.37
CA GLY A 305 26.05 -41.52 -13.12
C GLY A 305 25.04 -41.38 -11.97
N LYS A 306 25.53 -41.39 -10.77
CA LYS A 306 24.72 -41.12 -9.58
C LYS A 306 24.66 -39.64 -9.33
N CYS A 307 23.49 -39.06 -9.46
CA CYS A 307 23.22 -37.66 -9.12
C CYS A 307 22.64 -37.57 -7.72
N GLN A 308 23.16 -36.66 -6.91
CA GLN A 308 22.67 -36.35 -5.57
C GLN A 308 22.39 -34.85 -5.49
N PRO A 309 21.13 -34.41 -5.73
CA PRO A 309 20.75 -33.03 -5.59
C PRO A 309 20.89 -32.55 -4.14
N ILE A 310 21.31 -31.30 -3.97
CA ILE A 310 21.33 -30.56 -2.71
C ILE A 310 20.18 -29.57 -2.77
N TYR A 311 19.32 -29.59 -1.77
CA TYR A 311 18.13 -28.74 -1.73
C TYR A 311 18.29 -27.62 -0.73
N GLU A 312 17.82 -26.43 -1.13
CA GLU A 312 17.62 -25.28 -0.26
C GLU A 312 16.18 -24.80 -0.37
N GLN A 313 15.69 -24.15 0.68
CA GLN A 313 14.33 -23.59 0.65
C GLN A 313 14.33 -22.31 -0.16
N SER A 314 13.50 -22.24 -1.19
CA SER A 314 13.25 -21.04 -1.98
C SER A 314 11.88 -20.48 -1.70
N PHE A 315 11.79 -19.16 -1.79
CA PHE A 315 10.57 -18.42 -1.58
C PHE A 315 10.14 -17.75 -2.90
N PHE A 316 8.88 -17.90 -3.25
CA PHE A 316 8.23 -17.20 -4.35
C PHE A 316 6.90 -16.62 -3.88
N GLN A 317 6.32 -15.75 -4.69
CA GLN A 317 4.97 -15.24 -4.48
C GLN A 317 4.20 -15.20 -5.79
N ASN A 318 2.89 -15.35 -5.69
CA ASN A 318 1.98 -15.19 -6.83
C ASN A 318 0.84 -14.26 -6.44
N LEU A 319 0.56 -13.25 -7.27
CA LEU A 319 -0.61 -12.39 -7.12
C LEU A 319 -1.85 -13.20 -7.54
N LEU A 320 -2.69 -13.54 -6.55
CA LEU A 320 -3.93 -14.28 -6.78
C LEU A 320 -5.04 -13.37 -7.27
N LEU A 321 -5.15 -12.19 -6.65
CA LEU A 321 -6.28 -11.29 -6.83
C LEU A 321 -5.83 -9.84 -6.71
N GLN A 322 -6.37 -9.01 -7.61
CA GLN A 322 -6.46 -7.56 -7.42
C GLN A 322 -7.93 -7.15 -7.56
N ASN A 323 -8.47 -6.48 -6.55
CA ASN A 323 -9.84 -6.01 -6.57
C ASN A 323 -9.89 -4.54 -6.15
N LYS A 324 -10.64 -3.72 -6.92
CA LYS A 324 -10.92 -2.32 -6.59
C LYS A 324 -12.41 -2.20 -6.31
N ASN A 325 -12.76 -1.77 -5.11
CA ASN A 325 -14.14 -1.65 -4.68
C ASN A 325 -14.42 -0.25 -4.15
N ARG A 326 -15.61 0.25 -4.40
CA ARG A 326 -16.11 1.52 -3.90
C ARG A 326 -17.39 1.33 -3.12
N PHE A 327 -17.43 1.90 -1.93
CA PHE A 327 -18.55 1.82 -1.03
C PHE A 327 -19.07 3.21 -0.69
N ARG A 328 -20.40 3.36 -0.68
CA ARG A 328 -21.05 4.57 -0.20
C ARG A 328 -21.38 4.41 1.26
N VAL A 329 -21.00 5.40 2.04
CA VAL A 329 -21.28 5.48 3.47
C VAL A 329 -22.07 6.75 3.73
N ASN A 330 -23.17 6.63 4.46
CA ASN A 330 -24.00 7.76 4.84
C ASN A 330 -24.11 7.81 6.36
N GLY A 331 -24.16 9.01 6.90
CA GLY A 331 -24.34 9.23 8.33
C GLY A 331 -24.80 10.65 8.63
N ASN A 332 -25.12 10.90 9.89
CA ASN A 332 -25.59 12.20 10.32
C ASN A 332 -24.72 12.69 11.48
N LEU A 333 -24.43 13.99 11.49
CA LEU A 333 -23.76 14.68 12.58
C LEU A 333 -24.72 15.64 13.24
N GLN A 334 -24.64 15.70 14.57
CA GLN A 334 -25.33 16.73 15.33
C GLN A 334 -24.49 18.03 15.33
N THR A 335 -25.15 19.15 15.12
CA THR A 335 -24.51 20.47 15.21
C THR A 335 -24.28 20.88 16.65
N VAL A 336 -23.47 21.91 16.84
CA VAL A 336 -23.24 22.47 18.18
C VAL A 336 -24.54 23.11 18.68
N GLU A 337 -24.90 22.81 19.93
CA GLU A 337 -26.10 23.34 20.57
C GLU A 337 -26.16 24.87 20.50
N GLY A 338 -27.30 25.39 20.04
CA GLY A 338 -27.51 26.83 19.87
C GLY A 338 -26.82 27.46 18.66
N LYS A 339 -26.24 26.64 17.77
CA LYS A 339 -25.60 27.09 16.54
C LYS A 339 -26.16 26.33 15.32
N PRO A 340 -27.38 26.62 14.87
CA PRO A 340 -28.00 25.95 13.74
C PRO A 340 -27.19 26.22 12.44
N PRO A 341 -27.03 25.22 11.57
CA PRO A 341 -26.27 25.34 10.34
C PRO A 341 -27.13 26.07 9.30
N ARG A 342 -26.53 27.05 8.63
CA ARG A 342 -27.15 27.76 7.51
C ARG A 342 -26.55 27.35 6.18
N GLU A 343 -25.25 27.22 6.15
CA GLU A 343 -24.47 26.96 4.96
C GLU A 343 -23.23 26.15 5.33
N ILE A 344 -22.98 25.06 4.62
CA ILE A 344 -21.76 24.29 4.77
C ILE A 344 -20.65 25.00 4.01
N TRP A 345 -19.53 25.26 4.67
CA TRP A 345 -18.37 25.87 4.05
C TRP A 345 -17.32 24.81 3.67
N ASP A 346 -17.07 23.86 4.59
CA ASP A 346 -16.10 22.82 4.34
C ASP A 346 -16.51 21.50 5.02
N VAL A 347 -16.16 20.41 4.40
CA VAL A 347 -16.25 19.08 4.98
C VAL A 347 -14.94 18.33 4.73
N SER A 348 -14.30 17.90 5.79
CA SER A 348 -13.11 17.07 5.75
C SER A 348 -13.35 15.77 6.49
N GLY A 349 -12.67 14.71 6.07
CA GLY A 349 -12.77 13.40 6.69
C GLY A 349 -11.47 12.63 6.61
N ALA A 350 -11.25 11.76 7.59
CA ALA A 350 -10.17 10.78 7.61
C ALA A 350 -10.74 9.37 7.67
N LEU A 351 -10.27 8.49 6.79
CA LEU A 351 -10.62 7.08 6.83
C LEU A 351 -9.78 6.39 7.90
N ARG A 352 -10.45 5.69 8.81
CA ARG A 352 -9.81 4.86 9.83
C ARG A 352 -10.30 3.43 9.70
N ILE A 353 -9.36 2.50 9.59
CA ILE A 353 -9.63 1.06 9.53
C ILE A 353 -9.33 0.49 10.91
N ASP A 354 -10.35 -0.04 11.60
CA ASP A 354 -10.21 -0.58 12.95
C ASP A 354 -9.93 -2.09 12.93
N LYS A 355 -10.42 -2.80 11.89
CA LYS A 355 -10.30 -4.25 11.81
C LYS A 355 -10.26 -4.74 10.36
N LYS A 356 -9.34 -5.66 10.10
CA LYS A 356 -9.21 -6.43 8.87
C LYS A 356 -9.36 -7.91 9.24
N GLN A 357 -10.44 -8.58 8.80
CA GLN A 357 -10.71 -9.97 9.17
C GLN A 357 -10.92 -10.85 7.92
N PRO A 358 -10.00 -11.78 7.63
CA PRO A 358 -10.21 -12.78 6.59
C PRO A 358 -11.40 -13.70 6.95
N LEU A 359 -12.24 -13.97 5.96
CA LEU A 359 -13.37 -14.89 6.00
C LEU A 359 -13.28 -15.81 4.77
N ASP A 360 -14.02 -16.92 4.76
CA ASP A 360 -14.06 -17.85 3.62
C ASP A 360 -14.53 -17.18 2.31
N THR A 361 -15.30 -16.10 2.41
CA THR A 361 -15.90 -15.37 1.27
C THR A 361 -15.15 -14.09 0.91
N GLY A 362 -14.12 -13.71 1.67
CA GLY A 362 -13.37 -12.48 1.41
C GLY A 362 -12.78 -11.82 2.65
N LEU A 363 -12.47 -10.53 2.52
CA LEU A 363 -11.94 -9.70 3.59
C LEU A 363 -13.03 -8.78 4.15
N GLN A 364 -13.40 -9.00 5.41
CA GLN A 364 -14.26 -8.09 6.16
C GLN A 364 -13.44 -6.94 6.71
N ILE A 365 -13.88 -5.70 6.42
CA ILE A 365 -13.24 -4.46 6.87
C ILE A 365 -14.25 -3.70 7.73
N GLU A 366 -13.84 -3.35 8.93
CA GLU A 366 -14.61 -2.51 9.85
C GLU A 366 -13.80 -1.27 10.20
N GLY A 367 -14.47 -0.13 10.30
CA GLY A 367 -13.81 1.12 10.59
C GLY A 367 -14.77 2.29 10.67
N ALA A 368 -14.25 3.49 10.60
CA ALA A 368 -15.05 4.71 10.63
C ALA A 368 -14.44 5.80 9.74
N ILE A 369 -15.27 6.73 9.34
CA ILE A 369 -14.84 8.00 8.76
C ILE A 369 -14.96 9.04 9.88
N ASP A 370 -13.84 9.59 10.32
CA ASP A 370 -13.83 10.69 11.26
C ASP A 370 -14.03 11.99 10.48
N VAL A 371 -15.15 12.66 10.72
CA VAL A 371 -15.63 13.79 9.91
C VAL A 371 -15.61 15.07 10.71
N GLN A 372 -15.18 16.14 10.06
CA GLN A 372 -15.26 17.51 10.57
C GLN A 372 -15.96 18.40 9.54
N VAL A 373 -17.03 19.08 9.95
CA VAL A 373 -17.80 19.99 9.10
C VAL A 373 -17.72 21.38 9.63
N LEU A 374 -17.22 22.30 8.83
CA LEU A 374 -17.23 23.72 9.10
C LEU A 374 -18.45 24.35 8.43
N TYR A 375 -19.26 25.06 9.19
CA TYR A 375 -20.50 25.63 8.70
C TYR A 375 -20.76 27.03 9.26
N ARG A 376 -21.49 27.82 8.46
CA ARG A 376 -21.96 29.15 8.87
C ARG A 376 -23.20 29.03 9.74
N THR A 377 -23.27 29.81 10.83
CA THR A 377 -24.40 29.84 11.75
C THR A 377 -25.18 31.13 11.66
N GLU A 378 -26.42 31.13 12.16
CA GLU A 378 -27.19 32.36 12.37
C GLU A 378 -26.94 32.92 13.77
N GLY A 379 -26.78 34.25 13.88
CA GLY A 379 -26.68 34.93 15.20
C GLY A 379 -25.67 36.08 15.25
N ASN A 380 -25.74 36.85 16.35
CA ASN A 380 -24.85 37.99 16.64
C ASN A 380 -23.56 37.49 17.32
N GLY A 381 -22.79 36.65 16.67
CA GLY A 381 -21.55 36.08 17.24
C GLY A 381 -20.58 35.68 16.16
N VAL A 382 -19.70 34.75 16.48
CA VAL A 382 -18.78 34.16 15.49
C VAL A 382 -19.61 33.47 14.42
N PRO A 383 -19.42 33.83 13.15
CA PRO A 383 -20.30 33.36 12.06
C PRO A 383 -20.09 31.90 11.68
N LEU A 384 -19.07 31.24 12.22
CA LEU A 384 -18.71 29.85 11.91
C LEU A 384 -18.78 28.96 13.16
N ALA A 385 -19.09 27.69 12.92
CA ALA A 385 -19.02 26.62 13.91
C ALA A 385 -18.54 25.32 13.26
N THR A 386 -18.06 24.39 14.06
CA THR A 386 -17.57 23.11 13.58
C THR A 386 -18.33 21.97 14.28
N ALA A 387 -18.89 21.05 13.49
CA ALA A 387 -19.40 19.76 13.97
C ALA A 387 -18.37 18.67 13.70
N LYS A 388 -18.14 17.80 14.68
CA LYS A 388 -17.24 16.65 14.58
C LYS A 388 -18.00 15.38 14.93
N GLY A 389 -17.65 14.28 14.29
CA GLY A 389 -18.19 12.97 14.62
C GLY A 389 -17.55 11.87 13.78
N SER A 390 -17.91 10.63 14.10
CA SER A 390 -17.37 9.44 13.46
C SER A 390 -18.53 8.64 12.87
N ILE A 391 -18.40 8.26 11.61
CA ILE A 391 -19.41 7.51 10.87
C ILE A 391 -18.86 6.10 10.64
N PRO A 392 -19.39 5.09 11.36
CA PRO A 392 -18.90 3.72 11.26
C PRO A 392 -19.31 3.10 9.92
N PHE A 393 -18.46 2.20 9.43
CA PHE A 393 -18.76 1.35 8.29
C PHE A 393 -18.30 -0.10 8.54
N SER A 394 -18.94 -1.01 7.82
CA SER A 394 -18.58 -2.42 7.81
C SER A 394 -18.82 -2.95 6.40
N GLN A 395 -17.75 -3.40 5.72
CA GLN A 395 -17.78 -3.78 4.31
C GLN A 395 -17.06 -5.10 4.09
N LEU A 396 -17.60 -5.92 3.20
CA LEU A 396 -16.98 -7.16 2.73
C LEU A 396 -16.43 -6.93 1.32
N ILE A 397 -15.13 -7.17 1.14
CA ILE A 397 -14.51 -7.26 -0.19
C ILE A 397 -14.42 -8.74 -0.53
N GLU A 398 -15.07 -9.15 -1.63
CA GLU A 398 -15.03 -10.52 -2.10
C GLU A 398 -13.59 -10.91 -2.50
N ALA A 399 -13.11 -11.99 -1.92
CA ALA A 399 -11.83 -12.61 -2.22
C ALA A 399 -11.92 -14.09 -1.84
N GLU A 400 -11.88 -14.95 -2.85
CA GLU A 400 -11.92 -16.39 -2.65
C GLU A 400 -10.53 -16.93 -2.28
N ASP A 401 -10.49 -18.09 -1.61
CA ASP A 401 -9.27 -18.84 -1.32
C ASP A 401 -8.23 -18.12 -0.42
N LEU A 402 -8.69 -17.26 0.49
CA LEU A 402 -7.81 -16.70 1.52
C LEU A 402 -7.43 -17.77 2.54
N ASP A 403 -6.12 -18.00 2.70
CA ASP A 403 -5.54 -18.97 3.64
C ASP A 403 -4.38 -18.36 4.45
N GLU A 404 -3.75 -19.17 5.30
CA GLU A 404 -2.62 -18.74 6.13
C GLU A 404 -1.37 -18.37 5.31
N MET A 405 -1.29 -18.80 4.04
CA MET A 405 -0.20 -18.44 3.12
C MET A 405 -0.50 -17.17 2.34
N SER A 406 -1.68 -16.58 2.52
CA SER A 406 -2.11 -15.37 1.83
C SER A 406 -1.54 -14.12 2.51
N VAL A 407 -0.89 -13.25 1.75
CA VAL A 407 -0.45 -11.92 2.17
C VAL A 407 -1.44 -10.90 1.62
N ILE A 408 -2.10 -10.21 2.51
CA ILE A 408 -3.14 -9.22 2.19
C ILE A 408 -2.53 -7.83 2.22
N ASP A 409 -2.53 -7.14 1.08
CA ASP A 409 -2.20 -5.72 0.94
C ASP A 409 -3.49 -4.95 0.64
N LEU A 410 -3.96 -4.20 1.62
CA LEU A 410 -5.18 -3.41 1.54
C LEU A 410 -4.85 -1.93 1.63
N MET A 411 -5.20 -1.20 0.59
CA MET A 411 -5.15 0.26 0.57
C MET A 411 -6.57 0.80 0.62
N GLY A 412 -6.83 1.76 1.50
CA GLY A 412 -8.10 2.45 1.63
C GLY A 412 -7.94 3.96 1.45
N ALA A 413 -8.86 4.60 0.76
CA ALA A 413 -8.90 6.05 0.57
C ALA A 413 -10.32 6.59 0.70
N LEU A 414 -10.46 7.78 1.28
CA LEU A 414 -11.68 8.55 1.22
C LEU A 414 -11.67 9.33 -0.11
N GLU A 415 -12.42 8.83 -1.10
CA GLU A 415 -12.41 9.40 -2.46
C GLU A 415 -13.29 10.64 -2.58
N GLN A 416 -14.42 10.66 -1.86
CA GLN A 416 -15.36 11.77 -1.87
C GLN A 416 -16.02 11.92 -0.51
N ILE A 417 -16.28 13.15 -0.10
CA ILE A 417 -17.09 13.47 1.06
C ILE A 417 -17.92 14.71 0.77
N ASN A 418 -19.19 14.67 1.14
CA ASN A 418 -20.13 15.79 0.99
C ASN A 418 -20.95 15.94 2.24
N ALA A 419 -21.32 17.17 2.58
CA ALA A 419 -22.19 17.49 3.69
C ALA A 419 -23.37 18.32 3.22
N SER A 420 -24.55 18.09 3.79
CA SER A 420 -25.76 18.86 3.53
C SER A 420 -26.56 19.11 4.79
N VAL A 421 -27.16 20.28 4.92
CA VAL A 421 -27.98 20.65 6.07
C VAL A 421 -29.30 19.87 6.04
N MET A 422 -29.59 19.14 7.15
CA MET A 422 -30.83 18.42 7.36
C MET A 422 -31.56 18.97 8.60
N GLY A 423 -32.49 19.91 8.39
CA GLY A 423 -33.23 20.51 9.51
C GLY A 423 -32.41 21.51 10.35
N GLU A 424 -32.81 21.70 11.61
CA GLU A 424 -32.25 22.78 12.46
C GLU A 424 -30.93 22.44 13.14
N ASN A 425 -30.67 21.15 13.39
CA ASN A 425 -29.51 20.74 14.21
C ASN A 425 -28.80 19.49 13.67
N GLU A 426 -28.98 19.17 12.41
CA GLU A 426 -28.45 17.94 11.83
C GLU A 426 -27.80 18.19 10.46
N ILE A 427 -26.68 17.56 10.21
CA ILE A 427 -25.94 17.59 8.95
C ILE A 427 -25.84 16.16 8.44
N GLU A 428 -26.36 15.93 7.23
CA GLU A 428 -26.19 14.65 6.52
C GLU A 428 -24.80 14.62 5.86
N ILE A 429 -24.10 13.51 6.03
CA ILE A 429 -22.82 13.22 5.40
C ILE A 429 -22.97 12.09 4.41
N LYS A 430 -22.43 12.28 3.21
CA LYS A 430 -22.32 11.25 2.17
C LYS A 430 -20.87 11.12 1.77
N ALA A 431 -20.33 9.92 1.91
CA ALA A 431 -18.94 9.63 1.58
C ALA A 431 -18.83 8.44 0.63
N VAL A 432 -17.77 8.42 -0.16
CA VAL A 432 -17.34 7.28 -0.97
C VAL A 432 -15.96 6.87 -0.51
N ILE A 433 -15.84 5.61 -0.09
CA ILE A 433 -14.58 4.98 0.27
C ILE A 433 -14.16 4.07 -0.88
N GLY A 434 -12.94 4.25 -1.36
CA GLY A 434 -12.27 3.34 -2.28
C GLY A 434 -11.37 2.37 -1.53
N PHE A 435 -11.45 1.07 -1.85
CA PHE A 435 -10.50 0.07 -1.40
C PHE A 435 -9.83 -0.60 -2.59
N GLN A 436 -8.52 -0.74 -2.54
CA GLN A 436 -7.77 -1.62 -3.43
C GLN A 436 -7.21 -2.77 -2.58
N LEU A 437 -7.64 -3.98 -2.89
CA LEU A 437 -7.17 -5.21 -2.28
C LEU A 437 -6.25 -5.94 -3.26
N MET A 438 -5.05 -6.28 -2.81
CA MET A 438 -4.15 -7.20 -3.50
C MET A 438 -3.87 -8.38 -2.58
N VAL A 439 -3.98 -9.59 -3.11
CA VAL A 439 -3.72 -10.82 -2.37
C VAL A 439 -2.60 -11.57 -3.05
N PHE A 440 -1.50 -11.76 -2.34
CA PHE A 440 -0.39 -12.59 -2.79
C PHE A 440 -0.40 -13.92 -2.03
N ARG A 441 -0.12 -15.02 -2.71
CA ARG A 441 0.13 -16.32 -2.08
C ARG A 441 1.63 -16.54 -1.97
N LYS A 442 2.10 -16.87 -0.78
CA LYS A 442 3.46 -17.36 -0.56
C LYS A 442 3.59 -18.76 -1.12
N ILE A 443 4.69 -19.03 -1.82
CA ILE A 443 5.05 -20.33 -2.37
C ILE A 443 6.43 -20.67 -1.82
N GLU A 444 6.50 -21.70 -0.99
CA GLU A 444 7.74 -22.20 -0.44
C GLU A 444 8.02 -23.58 -1.06
N GLU A 445 9.06 -23.68 -1.86
CA GLU A 445 9.41 -24.90 -2.57
C GLU A 445 10.90 -25.24 -2.32
N PRO A 446 11.21 -26.53 -2.09
CA PRO A 446 12.60 -26.98 -2.11
C PRO A 446 13.17 -26.84 -3.51
N MET A 447 14.25 -26.10 -3.63
CA MET A 447 14.96 -25.84 -4.88
C MET A 447 16.31 -26.56 -4.87
N ILE A 448 16.72 -27.09 -6.02
CA ILE A 448 18.07 -27.66 -6.18
C ILE A 448 19.06 -26.50 -6.26
N SER A 449 19.91 -26.36 -5.24
CA SER A 449 20.95 -25.32 -5.17
C SER A 449 22.28 -25.79 -5.76
N ASP A 450 22.58 -27.09 -5.64
CA ASP A 450 23.79 -27.74 -6.14
C ASP A 450 23.56 -29.25 -6.28
N PHE A 451 24.53 -29.97 -6.78
CA PHE A 451 24.49 -31.42 -6.86
C PHE A 451 25.87 -32.06 -6.86
N HIS A 452 25.95 -33.29 -6.35
CA HIS A 452 27.11 -34.14 -6.53
C HIS A 452 26.84 -35.15 -7.62
N TRP A 453 27.83 -35.37 -8.49
CA TRP A 453 27.77 -36.35 -9.56
C TRP A 453 28.96 -37.30 -9.48
N GLU A 454 28.69 -38.61 -9.49
CA GLU A 454 29.67 -39.67 -9.52
C GLU A 454 29.40 -40.61 -10.69
N GLU A 455 30.43 -40.92 -11.49
CA GLU A 455 30.31 -41.87 -12.56
C GLU A 455 30.06 -43.28 -12.03
N VAL A 456 29.13 -44.04 -12.63
CA VAL A 456 28.84 -45.42 -12.21
C VAL A 456 29.97 -46.35 -12.66
N ASP A 457 30.54 -47.14 -11.71
CA ASP A 457 31.42 -48.24 -12.06
C ASP A 457 30.62 -49.39 -12.65
N TRP A 458 30.48 -49.37 -13.99
CA TRP A 458 29.75 -50.40 -14.72
C TRP A 458 30.35 -51.80 -14.57
N LYS A 459 31.63 -51.98 -14.22
CA LYS A 459 32.24 -53.30 -13.97
C LYS A 459 31.75 -53.88 -12.66
N GLU A 460 31.49 -53.04 -11.69
CA GLU A 460 30.90 -53.47 -10.40
C GLU A 460 29.40 -53.73 -10.55
N LYS A 461 28.69 -52.86 -11.27
CA LYS A 461 27.26 -52.95 -11.54
C LYS A 461 26.92 -54.19 -12.41
N ALA A 462 27.79 -54.62 -13.32
CA ALA A 462 27.62 -55.83 -14.10
C ALA A 462 27.59 -57.14 -13.28
N LYS A 463 27.97 -57.10 -12.00
CA LYS A 463 27.84 -58.24 -11.06
C LYS A 463 26.42 -58.38 -10.45
N GLU A 464 25.61 -57.34 -10.57
CA GLU A 464 24.21 -57.34 -10.13
C GLU A 464 23.32 -58.11 -11.14
N PRO A 465 22.13 -58.61 -10.68
CA PRO A 465 21.20 -59.30 -11.59
C PRO A 465 20.76 -58.34 -12.73
N ALA A 466 20.76 -58.88 -13.97
CA ALA A 466 20.33 -58.12 -15.14
C ALA A 466 18.81 -57.84 -15.18
N MET A 467 18.05 -58.64 -14.43
CA MET A 467 16.60 -58.49 -14.26
C MET A 467 16.26 -58.51 -12.78
N VAL A 468 15.48 -57.55 -12.34
CA VAL A 468 15.00 -57.41 -10.95
C VAL A 468 13.50 -57.18 -10.97
N GLY A 469 12.75 -57.98 -10.22
CA GLY A 469 11.35 -57.68 -9.91
C GLY A 469 11.32 -56.76 -8.67
N TYR A 470 10.85 -55.57 -8.85
CA TYR A 470 10.71 -54.57 -7.77
C TYR A 470 9.25 -54.35 -7.44
N MET A 471 8.90 -54.42 -6.17
CA MET A 471 7.53 -54.11 -5.72
C MET A 471 7.44 -52.65 -5.38
N LEU A 472 6.61 -51.90 -6.11
CA LEU A 472 6.41 -50.46 -5.94
C LEU A 472 5.86 -50.20 -4.53
N GLN A 473 6.58 -49.40 -3.76
CA GLN A 473 6.18 -49.01 -2.41
C GLN A 473 5.14 -47.91 -2.40
N ASP A 474 4.52 -47.69 -1.27
CA ASP A 474 3.56 -46.58 -1.13
C ASP A 474 4.27 -45.21 -1.24
N GLY A 475 3.78 -44.35 -2.12
CA GLY A 475 4.38 -43.05 -2.42
C GLY A 475 5.57 -43.07 -3.39
N GLU A 476 6.05 -44.24 -3.88
CA GLU A 476 7.06 -44.32 -4.95
C GLU A 476 6.41 -44.23 -6.33
N GLU A 477 7.10 -43.56 -7.25
CA GLU A 477 6.75 -43.46 -8.67
C GLU A 477 7.74 -44.28 -9.54
N LEU A 478 7.38 -44.48 -10.82
CA LEU A 478 8.31 -45.11 -11.78
C LEU A 478 9.60 -44.29 -11.93
N TRP A 479 9.53 -42.98 -11.69
CA TRP A 479 10.67 -42.08 -11.64
C TRP A 479 11.73 -42.53 -10.61
N ASP A 480 11.31 -42.88 -9.41
CA ASP A 480 12.21 -43.33 -8.33
C ASP A 480 12.91 -44.63 -8.67
N ILE A 481 12.17 -45.55 -9.32
CA ILE A 481 12.72 -46.82 -9.79
C ILE A 481 13.71 -46.57 -10.93
N ALA A 482 13.36 -45.71 -11.91
CA ALA A 482 14.22 -45.37 -13.02
C ALA A 482 15.55 -44.77 -12.53
N LYS A 483 15.48 -43.83 -11.59
CA LYS A 483 16.63 -43.19 -10.93
C LYS A 483 17.51 -44.21 -10.18
N ARG A 484 16.90 -45.10 -9.44
CA ARG A 484 17.61 -46.15 -8.64
C ARG A 484 18.34 -47.16 -9.48
N PHE A 485 17.75 -47.54 -10.63
CA PHE A 485 18.29 -48.58 -11.51
C PHE A 485 18.98 -48.08 -12.75
N PHE A 486 19.20 -46.76 -12.86
CA PHE A 486 19.86 -46.09 -14.02
C PHE A 486 19.21 -46.44 -15.36
N THR A 487 17.89 -46.49 -15.40
CA THR A 487 17.07 -46.71 -16.61
C THR A 487 16.15 -45.50 -16.85
N THR A 488 15.26 -45.60 -17.86
CA THR A 488 14.31 -44.56 -18.14
C THR A 488 12.89 -44.96 -17.75
N VAL A 489 12.03 -43.99 -17.47
CA VAL A 489 10.61 -44.24 -17.19
C VAL A 489 9.95 -44.90 -18.39
N GLU A 490 10.21 -44.40 -19.62
CA GLU A 490 9.67 -44.96 -20.85
C GLU A 490 10.08 -46.45 -21.03
N HIS A 491 11.31 -46.80 -20.68
CA HIS A 491 11.78 -48.20 -20.75
C HIS A 491 11.06 -49.08 -19.75
N LEU A 492 10.81 -48.57 -18.53
CA LEU A 492 10.02 -49.29 -17.51
C LEU A 492 8.58 -49.49 -17.99
N GLU A 493 7.96 -48.47 -18.56
CA GLU A 493 6.58 -48.54 -19.08
C GLU A 493 6.47 -49.59 -20.21
N GLN A 494 7.39 -49.56 -21.18
CA GLN A 494 7.41 -50.52 -22.29
C GLN A 494 7.54 -51.96 -21.83
N ILE A 495 8.49 -52.24 -20.94
CA ILE A 495 8.74 -53.63 -20.48
C ILE A 495 7.57 -54.19 -19.63
N ASN A 496 6.90 -53.28 -18.87
CA ASN A 496 5.82 -53.67 -17.97
C ASN A 496 4.42 -53.50 -18.57
N HIS A 497 4.35 -53.10 -19.86
CA HIS A 497 3.07 -52.82 -20.57
C HIS A 497 2.18 -51.84 -19.81
N LEU A 498 2.77 -50.75 -19.30
CA LEU A 498 2.09 -49.69 -18.51
C LEU A 498 1.68 -48.47 -19.39
N GLU A 499 1.80 -48.56 -20.72
CA GLU A 499 1.50 -47.47 -21.65
C GLU A 499 0.04 -46.98 -21.54
N GLU A 500 -0.88 -47.83 -21.11
CA GLU A 500 -2.32 -47.51 -20.98
C GLU A 500 -2.81 -47.47 -19.51
N ARG A 501 -1.93 -47.71 -18.50
CA ARG A 501 -2.32 -47.67 -17.08
C ARG A 501 -1.19 -47.13 -16.22
N GLU A 502 -1.56 -46.38 -15.22
CA GLU A 502 -0.64 -45.95 -14.16
C GLU A 502 -0.22 -47.11 -13.26
N ALA A 503 1.07 -47.16 -12.91
CA ALA A 503 1.58 -48.08 -11.88
C ALA A 503 1.07 -47.68 -10.51
N LYS A 504 0.68 -48.69 -9.68
CA LYS A 504 0.15 -48.46 -8.34
C LYS A 504 1.01 -49.13 -7.29
N SER A 505 0.99 -48.61 -6.08
CA SER A 505 1.59 -49.25 -4.92
C SER A 505 1.19 -50.74 -4.83
N GLY A 506 2.17 -51.63 -4.66
CA GLY A 506 2.01 -53.08 -4.68
C GLY A 506 2.15 -53.74 -6.05
N ASP A 507 2.24 -52.99 -7.16
CA ASP A 507 2.54 -53.54 -8.48
C ASP A 507 3.98 -54.07 -8.50
N MET A 508 4.20 -55.20 -9.14
CA MET A 508 5.54 -55.74 -9.38
C MET A 508 6.06 -55.19 -10.70
N ILE A 509 7.08 -54.36 -10.64
CA ILE A 509 7.74 -53.74 -11.77
C ILE A 509 8.99 -54.56 -12.17
N LEU A 510 8.99 -55.06 -13.39
CA LEU A 510 10.18 -55.68 -13.96
C LEU A 510 11.17 -54.61 -14.39
N VAL A 511 12.35 -54.66 -13.84
CA VAL A 511 13.44 -53.73 -14.19
C VAL A 511 14.52 -54.52 -14.93
N VAL A 512 14.84 -54.08 -16.13
CA VAL A 512 15.96 -54.61 -16.92
C VAL A 512 17.06 -53.56 -16.91
N THR A 513 18.18 -53.87 -16.25
CA THR A 513 19.30 -52.93 -16.19
C THR A 513 20.06 -52.91 -17.51
N PRO A 514 20.26 -51.74 -18.15
CA PRO A 514 21.02 -51.68 -19.39
C PRO A 514 22.46 -52.15 -19.13
N ARG A 515 22.90 -53.15 -19.84
CA ARG A 515 24.31 -53.54 -19.86
C ARG A 515 24.97 -52.80 -21.01
N ASN A 516 25.53 -51.60 -20.72
CA ASN A 516 26.39 -50.97 -21.73
C ASN A 516 27.67 -51.82 -21.87
N CYS A 517 27.82 -52.41 -23.03
CA CYS A 517 29.08 -53.02 -23.50
C CYS A 517 30.09 -51.93 -23.82
#